data_f5681bc2e0e6a2a8f293d1cba3f422e8
#
_entry.id   f5681bc2e0e6a2a8f293d1cba3f422e8
#
_cell.length_a   1.000
_cell.length_b   1.000
_cell.length_c   1.000
_cell.angle_alpha   90.00
_cell.angle_beta   90.00
_cell.angle_gamma   90.00
#
_symmetry.space_group_name_H-M   'P 1'
#
loop_
_entity.id
_entity.type
_entity.pdbx_description
1 polymer ?
#
loop_
_entity_poly.entity_id
_entity_poly.type
_entity_poly.pdbx_seq_one_letter_code
_entity_poly.pdbx_strand_id
1 'polypeptide(L)'
;KYIVSFAAFAFVLGAVAPVGAFAQTSSIQAQLDMITSLTKQIQDLQNQIKVLQQKTVELRVQQRNQIADLVKNLKQGSTGEDVKILQALLAADFEVYPEGLITGLYGPLTTKAVKKFQSKHGIEQAGVVGPKTLKKLNELLKEHPLAFSDDDDEEDEDDNSNSSQN
;
A
#
# COMPACT_ATOMS: atom_id res chain seq x y z
N LYS A 1 38.02 -41.67 -5.35
CA LYS A 1 38.68 -42.20 -6.57
C LYS A 1 37.93 -43.45 -7.00
N TYR A 2 36.90 -43.33 -7.83
CA TYR A 2 36.45 -44.43 -8.67
C TYR A 2 36.15 -43.86 -10.04
N ILE A 3 37.03 -44.17 -10.97
CA ILE A 3 36.88 -43.96 -12.40
C ILE A 3 36.06 -45.15 -12.89
N VAL A 4 34.84 -44.92 -13.34
CA VAL A 4 34.07 -45.92 -14.07
C VAL A 4 34.16 -45.57 -15.56
N SER A 5 35.00 -46.28 -16.23
CA SER A 5 35.15 -46.30 -17.68
C SER A 5 33.94 -47.04 -18.26
N PHE A 6 33.10 -46.36 -19.04
CA PHE A 6 32.07 -47.01 -19.84
C PHE A 6 32.57 -47.16 -21.27
N ALA A 7 32.80 -48.41 -21.61
CA ALA A 7 33.21 -48.83 -22.93
C ALA A 7 32.11 -48.60 -23.96
N ALA A 8 32.51 -48.07 -25.10
CA ALA A 8 31.69 -47.92 -26.28
C ALA A 8 31.26 -49.32 -26.83
N PHE A 9 29.95 -49.47 -26.97
CA PHE A 9 29.40 -50.59 -27.77
C PHE A 9 28.72 -49.94 -28.99
N ALA A 10 29.45 -50.00 -30.11
CA ALA A 10 28.92 -49.65 -31.42
C ALA A 10 28.00 -50.75 -31.91
N PHE A 11 26.71 -50.54 -31.96
CA PHE A 11 25.74 -51.36 -32.62
C PHE A 11 25.28 -50.67 -33.91
N VAL A 12 25.88 -51.00 -35.02
CA VAL A 12 25.40 -50.61 -36.35
C VAL A 12 24.27 -51.57 -36.73
N LEU A 13 23.06 -51.12 -36.66
CA LEU A 13 21.92 -51.76 -37.31
C LEU A 13 21.11 -50.67 -37.99
N GLY A 14 21.05 -50.74 -39.32
CA GLY A 14 20.28 -49.87 -40.16
C GLY A 14 18.81 -49.88 -39.78
N ALA A 15 18.32 -48.74 -39.39
CA ALA A 15 16.91 -48.53 -39.15
C ALA A 15 16.40 -47.39 -40.03
N VAL A 16 15.47 -47.73 -40.86
CA VAL A 16 14.55 -46.79 -41.52
C VAL A 16 13.94 -45.91 -40.42
N ALA A 17 14.41 -44.68 -40.32
CA ALA A 17 13.84 -43.73 -39.37
C ALA A 17 12.45 -43.28 -39.88
N PRO A 18 11.38 -43.43 -39.10
CA PRO A 18 10.12 -42.80 -39.45
C PRO A 18 10.23 -41.27 -39.36
N VAL A 19 10.06 -40.61 -40.48
CA VAL A 19 10.18 -39.16 -40.66
C VAL A 19 9.19 -38.36 -39.74
N GLY A 20 8.32 -39.03 -39.01
CA GLY A 20 7.35 -38.41 -38.09
C GLY A 20 7.85 -38.13 -36.67
N ALA A 21 9.00 -38.69 -36.24
CA ALA A 21 9.43 -38.56 -34.83
C ALA A 21 10.15 -37.24 -34.53
N PHE A 22 10.73 -36.58 -35.51
CA PHE A 22 11.50 -35.34 -35.33
C PHE A 22 10.59 -34.10 -35.18
N ALA A 23 9.35 -34.09 -35.70
CA ALA A 23 8.43 -32.99 -35.61
C ALA A 23 7.76 -32.86 -34.21
N GLN A 24 7.59 -33.96 -33.51
CA GLN A 24 6.99 -33.96 -32.15
C GLN A 24 7.95 -33.51 -31.06
N THR A 25 9.25 -33.81 -31.19
CA THR A 25 10.25 -33.40 -30.20
C THR A 25 10.50 -31.89 -30.24
N SER A 26 10.45 -31.25 -31.40
CA SER A 26 10.60 -29.81 -31.53
C SER A 26 9.40 -29.03 -30.91
N SER A 27 8.19 -29.57 -30.99
CA SER A 27 7.00 -28.99 -30.36
C SER A 27 7.05 -29.06 -28.84
N ILE A 28 7.49 -30.19 -28.28
CA ILE A 28 7.63 -30.37 -26.83
C ILE A 28 8.73 -29.46 -26.29
N GLN A 29 9.86 -29.34 -26.99
CA GLN A 29 10.93 -28.43 -26.57
C GLN A 29 10.48 -26.98 -26.54
N ALA A 30 9.75 -26.51 -27.56
CA ALA A 30 9.20 -25.16 -27.59
C ALA A 30 8.22 -24.89 -26.42
N GLN A 31 7.43 -25.91 -26.05
CA GLN A 31 6.54 -25.80 -24.88
C GLN A 31 7.33 -25.73 -23.57
N LEU A 32 8.38 -26.51 -23.40
CA LEU A 32 9.27 -26.48 -22.24
C LEU A 32 9.98 -25.14 -22.11
N ASP A 33 10.46 -24.58 -23.21
CA ASP A 33 11.09 -23.25 -23.24
C ASP A 33 10.08 -22.15 -22.85
N MET A 34 8.84 -22.25 -23.31
CA MET A 34 7.78 -21.33 -22.92
C MET A 34 7.45 -21.45 -21.43
N ILE A 35 7.31 -22.65 -20.89
CA ILE A 35 7.08 -22.88 -19.46
C ILE A 35 8.22 -22.28 -18.63
N THR A 36 9.45 -22.50 -19.04
CA THR A 36 10.63 -21.96 -18.37
C THR A 36 10.62 -20.42 -18.38
N SER A 37 10.29 -19.82 -19.52
CA SER A 37 10.16 -18.37 -19.66
C SER A 37 9.06 -17.80 -18.77
N LEU A 38 7.88 -18.44 -18.76
CA LEU A 38 6.76 -18.02 -17.90
C LEU A 38 7.10 -18.17 -16.42
N THR A 39 7.77 -19.25 -16.04
CA THR A 39 8.20 -19.47 -14.66
C THR A 39 9.15 -18.36 -14.21
N LYS A 40 10.09 -17.96 -15.06
CA LYS A 40 10.98 -16.83 -14.78
C LYS A 40 10.22 -15.52 -14.63
N GLN A 41 9.25 -15.23 -15.51
CA GLN A 41 8.42 -14.03 -15.40
C GLN A 41 7.61 -14.01 -14.11
N ILE A 42 7.03 -15.14 -13.70
CA ILE A 42 6.32 -15.26 -12.41
C ILE A 42 7.26 -14.94 -11.25
N GLN A 43 8.48 -15.44 -11.29
CA GLN A 43 9.46 -15.21 -10.23
C GLN A 43 9.88 -13.74 -10.16
N ASP A 44 10.08 -13.10 -11.31
CA ASP A 44 10.40 -11.67 -11.39
C ASP A 44 9.24 -10.81 -10.87
N LEU A 45 8.00 -11.13 -11.22
CA LEU A 45 6.81 -10.44 -10.70
C LEU A 45 6.65 -10.62 -9.19
N GLN A 46 6.88 -11.82 -8.67
CA GLN A 46 6.85 -12.07 -7.22
C GLN A 46 7.90 -11.23 -6.48
N ASN A 47 9.10 -11.11 -7.03
CA ASN A 47 10.13 -10.25 -6.47
C ASN A 47 9.73 -8.77 -6.49
N GLN A 48 9.13 -8.29 -7.59
CA GLN A 48 8.61 -6.92 -7.67
C GLN A 48 7.50 -6.65 -6.64
N ILE A 49 6.57 -7.58 -6.48
CA ILE A 49 5.51 -7.48 -5.45
C ILE A 49 6.13 -7.36 -4.05
N LYS A 50 7.13 -8.17 -3.74
CA LYS A 50 7.81 -8.13 -2.44
C LYS A 50 8.50 -6.79 -2.20
N VAL A 51 9.19 -6.25 -3.21
CA VAL A 51 9.85 -4.93 -3.13
C VAL A 51 8.82 -3.82 -2.94
N LEU A 52 7.70 -3.85 -3.68
CA LEU A 52 6.62 -2.86 -3.55
C LEU A 52 5.96 -2.92 -2.17
N GLN A 53 5.72 -4.11 -1.63
CA GLN A 53 5.18 -4.28 -0.29
C GLN A 53 6.11 -3.69 0.78
N GLN A 54 7.42 -3.93 0.68
CA GLN A 54 8.41 -3.36 1.59
C GLN A 54 8.42 -1.83 1.50
N LYS A 55 8.42 -1.28 0.28
CA LYS A 55 8.39 0.17 0.05
C LYS A 55 7.11 0.81 0.61
N THR A 56 5.97 0.15 0.45
CA THR A 56 4.70 0.63 1.01
C THR A 56 4.74 0.70 2.54
N VAL A 57 5.31 -0.32 3.19
CA VAL A 57 5.48 -0.32 4.66
C VAL A 57 6.41 0.81 5.09
N GLU A 58 7.53 1.01 4.39
CA GLU A 58 8.48 2.07 4.69
C GLU A 58 7.86 3.47 4.56
N LEU A 59 7.13 3.72 3.46
CA LEU A 59 6.43 4.99 3.25
C LEU A 59 5.38 5.26 4.34
N ARG A 60 4.62 4.24 4.75
CA ARG A 60 3.65 4.35 5.86
C ARG A 60 4.34 4.71 7.18
N VAL A 61 5.51 4.13 7.45
CA VAL A 61 6.29 4.45 8.65
C VAL A 61 6.81 5.89 8.60
N GLN A 62 7.32 6.34 7.47
CA GLN A 62 7.80 7.71 7.29
C GLN A 62 6.64 8.71 7.45
N GLN A 63 5.53 8.48 6.78
CA GLN A 63 4.33 9.33 6.87
C GLN A 63 3.82 9.43 8.31
N ARG A 64 3.76 8.32 9.03
CA ARG A 64 3.34 8.31 10.42
C ARG A 64 4.29 9.11 11.33
N ASN A 65 5.60 8.99 11.11
CA ASN A 65 6.59 9.75 11.89
C ASN A 65 6.46 11.25 11.64
N GLN A 66 6.22 11.66 10.39
CA GLN A 66 5.95 13.07 10.04
C GLN A 66 4.68 13.59 10.74
N ILE A 67 3.58 12.83 10.69
CA ILE A 67 2.34 13.20 11.38
C ILE A 67 2.55 13.32 12.88
N ALA A 68 3.31 12.41 13.48
CA ALA A 68 3.59 12.43 14.92
C ALA A 68 4.39 13.68 15.34
N ASP A 69 5.28 14.16 14.51
CA ASP A 69 6.05 15.38 14.79
C ASP A 69 5.20 16.64 14.57
N LEU A 70 4.32 16.64 13.56
CA LEU A 70 3.45 17.77 13.22
C LEU A 70 2.42 18.08 14.30
N VAL A 71 1.71 17.11 14.85
CA VAL A 71 0.66 17.34 15.86
C VAL A 71 1.15 17.50 17.30
N LYS A 72 2.45 17.55 17.49
CA LYS A 72 3.07 17.68 18.81
C LYS A 72 2.82 19.06 19.43
N ASN A 73 2.31 19.06 20.69
CA ASN A 73 2.07 20.28 21.46
C ASN A 73 1.00 21.23 20.91
N LEU A 74 0.07 20.76 20.10
CA LEU A 74 -1.05 21.56 19.64
C LEU A 74 -2.02 21.89 20.79
N LYS A 75 -2.50 23.14 20.83
CA LYS A 75 -3.39 23.68 21.85
C LYS A 75 -4.36 24.70 21.25
N GLN A 76 -5.31 25.14 22.02
CA GLN A 76 -6.24 26.19 21.59
C GLN A 76 -5.48 27.45 21.12
N GLY A 77 -5.85 27.97 19.98
CA GLY A 77 -5.19 29.06 19.28
C GLY A 77 -4.14 28.62 18.26
N SER A 78 -3.71 27.34 18.24
CA SER A 78 -2.86 26.81 17.17
C SER A 78 -3.61 26.84 15.84
N THR A 79 -2.89 27.08 14.74
CA THR A 79 -3.44 27.11 13.37
C THR A 79 -2.50 26.40 12.40
N GLY A 80 -3.03 25.98 11.24
CA GLY A 80 -2.24 25.43 10.16
C GLY A 80 -2.56 23.96 9.85
N GLU A 81 -1.71 23.36 9.03
CA GLU A 81 -1.91 21.99 8.54
C GLU A 81 -1.88 20.94 9.66
N ASP A 82 -1.01 21.14 10.64
CA ASP A 82 -0.93 20.26 11.81
C ASP A 82 -2.25 20.15 12.55
N VAL A 83 -3.00 21.27 12.62
CA VAL A 83 -4.34 21.31 13.22
C VAL A 83 -5.35 20.58 12.35
N LYS A 84 -5.28 20.71 11.03
CA LYS A 84 -6.16 19.95 10.11
C LYS A 84 -5.95 18.45 10.26
N ILE A 85 -4.68 18.01 10.31
CA ILE A 85 -4.32 16.60 10.53
C ILE A 85 -4.91 16.11 11.86
N LEU A 86 -4.75 16.85 12.94
CA LEU A 86 -5.36 16.52 14.24
C LEU A 86 -6.89 16.44 14.15
N GLN A 87 -7.53 17.41 13.51
CA GLN A 87 -8.99 17.44 13.33
C GLN A 87 -9.48 16.24 12.52
N ALA A 88 -8.78 15.86 11.44
CA ALA A 88 -9.09 14.67 10.66
C ALA A 88 -8.96 13.38 11.49
N LEU A 89 -7.90 13.26 12.30
CA LEU A 89 -7.71 12.13 13.22
C LEU A 89 -8.83 12.02 14.25
N LEU A 90 -9.28 13.15 14.82
CA LEU A 90 -10.36 13.17 15.80
C LEU A 90 -11.71 12.89 15.13
N ALA A 91 -11.93 13.36 13.91
CA ALA A 91 -13.16 13.16 13.13
C ALA A 91 -13.38 11.71 12.69
N ALA A 92 -12.32 10.90 12.64
CA ALA A 92 -12.43 9.46 12.42
C ALA A 92 -13.27 8.74 13.50
N ASP A 93 -13.44 9.37 14.67
CA ASP A 93 -14.30 8.88 15.75
C ASP A 93 -15.44 9.90 15.99
N PHE A 94 -16.64 9.58 15.46
CA PHE A 94 -17.82 10.43 15.57
C PHE A 94 -18.24 10.72 17.03
N GLU A 95 -17.97 9.83 17.97
CA GLU A 95 -18.24 10.07 19.39
C GLU A 95 -17.31 11.15 19.96
N VAL A 96 -16.08 11.23 19.43
CA VAL A 96 -15.07 12.19 19.86
C VAL A 96 -15.32 13.55 19.21
N TYR A 97 -15.49 13.59 17.90
CA TYR A 97 -15.63 14.82 17.13
C TYR A 97 -16.81 14.75 16.14
N PRO A 98 -18.07 14.79 16.65
CA PRO A 98 -19.25 14.69 15.80
C PRO A 98 -19.40 15.83 14.80
N GLU A 99 -18.84 17.01 15.11
CA GLU A 99 -18.87 18.17 14.21
C GLU A 99 -17.99 17.97 12.95
N GLY A 100 -16.92 17.17 13.03
CA GLY A 100 -16.06 16.79 11.91
C GLY A 100 -15.39 17.92 11.14
N LEU A 101 -15.34 19.14 11.72
CA LEU A 101 -14.87 20.34 11.02
C LEU A 101 -13.35 20.40 10.94
N ILE A 102 -12.81 20.33 9.72
CA ILE A 102 -11.37 20.41 9.43
C ILE A 102 -11.03 21.83 8.96
N THR A 103 -10.97 22.76 9.89
CA THR A 103 -10.79 24.19 9.60
C THR A 103 -9.33 24.64 9.64
N GLY A 104 -8.43 23.85 10.23
CA GLY A 104 -7.07 24.26 10.52
C GLY A 104 -6.95 25.27 11.67
N LEU A 105 -8.03 25.53 12.41
CA LEU A 105 -8.02 26.36 13.62
C LEU A 105 -8.34 25.49 14.84
N TYR A 106 -7.44 25.43 15.79
CA TYR A 106 -7.66 24.77 17.06
C TYR A 106 -8.56 25.64 17.95
N GLY A 107 -9.83 25.61 17.68
CA GLY A 107 -10.87 26.37 18.38
C GLY A 107 -11.48 25.61 19.57
N PRO A 108 -12.56 26.13 20.14
CA PRO A 108 -13.27 25.49 21.26
C PRO A 108 -13.79 24.08 20.92
N LEU A 109 -14.27 23.85 19.69
CA LEU A 109 -14.75 22.54 19.24
C LEU A 109 -13.62 21.52 19.21
N THR A 110 -12.46 21.87 18.66
CA THR A 110 -11.27 21.02 18.67
C THR A 110 -10.80 20.75 20.09
N THR A 111 -10.81 21.75 20.97
CA THR A 111 -10.49 21.58 22.39
C THR A 111 -11.43 20.58 23.06
N LYS A 112 -12.74 20.68 22.81
CA LYS A 112 -13.75 19.75 23.32
C LYS A 112 -13.52 18.32 22.79
N ALA A 113 -13.22 18.19 21.51
CA ALA A 113 -12.92 16.90 20.87
C ALA A 113 -11.66 16.26 21.49
N VAL A 114 -10.58 17.03 21.68
CA VAL A 114 -9.36 16.53 22.33
C VAL A 114 -9.65 16.09 23.78
N LYS A 115 -10.44 16.84 24.54
CA LYS A 115 -10.84 16.42 25.90
C LYS A 115 -11.65 15.13 25.90
N LYS A 116 -12.59 14.97 24.96
CA LYS A 116 -13.35 13.72 24.80
C LYS A 116 -12.44 12.54 24.44
N PHE A 117 -11.52 12.75 23.49
CA PHE A 117 -10.51 11.76 23.13
C PHE A 117 -9.67 11.34 24.35
N GLN A 118 -9.19 12.32 25.12
CA GLN A 118 -8.42 12.07 26.32
C GLN A 118 -9.21 11.27 27.35
N SER A 119 -10.47 11.65 27.58
CA SER A 119 -11.37 10.91 28.48
C SER A 119 -11.59 9.48 28.04
N LYS A 120 -11.89 9.26 26.75
CA LYS A 120 -12.14 7.93 26.16
C LYS A 120 -10.94 7.00 26.32
N HIS A 121 -9.73 7.55 26.36
CA HIS A 121 -8.49 6.80 26.47
C HIS A 121 -7.80 6.86 27.85
N GLY A 122 -8.52 7.34 28.89
CA GLY A 122 -7.98 7.40 30.26
C GLY A 122 -6.81 8.38 30.42
N ILE A 123 -6.77 9.44 29.58
CA ILE A 123 -5.77 10.51 29.63
C ILE A 123 -6.40 11.71 30.33
N GLU A 124 -5.62 12.47 31.08
CA GLU A 124 -6.07 13.73 31.69
C GLU A 124 -6.64 14.69 30.64
N GLN A 125 -7.86 15.22 30.89
CA GLN A 125 -8.63 16.04 29.97
C GLN A 125 -8.12 17.50 29.89
N ALA A 126 -6.83 17.66 29.64
CA ALA A 126 -6.22 19.00 29.55
C ALA A 126 -6.68 19.79 28.30
N GLY A 127 -7.17 19.10 27.28
CA GLY A 127 -7.57 19.74 26.00
C GLY A 127 -6.39 20.25 25.18
N VAL A 128 -5.20 19.73 25.40
CA VAL A 128 -3.98 19.98 24.62
C VAL A 128 -3.36 18.66 24.18
N VAL A 129 -2.67 18.66 23.06
CA VAL A 129 -1.99 17.47 22.56
C VAL A 129 -0.61 17.36 23.22
N GLY A 130 -0.60 16.76 24.40
CA GLY A 130 0.63 16.42 25.11
C GLY A 130 1.18 15.05 24.71
N PRO A 131 2.34 14.61 25.30
CA PRO A 131 3.00 13.37 24.93
C PRO A 131 2.14 12.11 25.06
N LYS A 132 1.28 12.04 26.09
CA LYS A 132 0.36 10.90 26.27
C LYS A 132 -0.71 10.84 25.20
N THR A 133 -1.29 12.01 24.86
CA THR A 133 -2.30 12.14 23.80
C THR A 133 -1.70 11.79 22.44
N LEU A 134 -0.51 12.31 22.14
CA LEU A 134 0.22 12.02 20.91
C LEU A 134 0.53 10.52 20.77
N LYS A 135 0.99 9.90 21.86
CA LYS A 135 1.26 8.44 21.86
C LYS A 135 0.00 7.66 21.49
N LYS A 136 -1.15 8.03 22.08
CA LYS A 136 -2.42 7.32 21.81
C LYS A 136 -2.93 7.57 20.39
N LEU A 137 -2.82 8.79 19.86
CA LEU A 137 -3.13 9.09 18.46
C LEU A 137 -2.27 8.24 17.51
N ASN A 138 -0.98 8.12 17.80
CA ASN A 138 -0.07 7.29 16.99
C ASN A 138 -0.38 5.78 17.06
N GLU A 139 -0.85 5.28 18.20
CA GLU A 139 -1.31 3.89 18.32
C GLU A 139 -2.51 3.63 17.42
N LEU A 140 -3.50 4.52 17.44
CA LEU A 140 -4.70 4.41 16.60
C LEU A 140 -4.37 4.51 15.10
N LEU A 141 -3.43 5.39 14.72
CA LEU A 141 -2.94 5.46 13.33
C LEU A 141 -2.26 4.18 12.85
N LYS A 142 -1.67 3.40 13.76
CA LYS A 142 -1.11 2.09 13.41
C LYS A 142 -2.20 1.05 13.14
N GLU A 143 -3.26 1.09 13.94
CA GLU A 143 -4.37 0.16 13.84
C GLU A 143 -5.30 0.49 12.67
N HIS A 144 -5.53 1.80 12.43
CA HIS A 144 -6.38 2.34 11.38
C HIS A 144 -5.64 3.43 10.59
N PRO A 145 -4.87 3.06 9.55
CA PRO A 145 -4.25 4.05 8.68
C PRO A 145 -5.34 4.91 8.05
N LEU A 146 -5.22 6.24 8.15
CA LEU A 146 -6.10 7.15 7.42
C LEU A 146 -5.92 6.88 5.92
N ALA A 147 -6.98 6.45 5.26
CA ALA A 147 -7.06 6.46 3.82
C ALA A 147 -7.31 7.93 3.43
N PHE A 148 -6.25 8.64 3.07
CA PHE A 148 -6.42 9.83 2.26
C PHE A 148 -6.73 9.28 0.86
N SER A 149 -7.98 9.33 0.45
CA SER A 149 -8.35 9.09 -0.93
C SER A 149 -7.83 10.29 -1.72
N ASP A 150 -6.86 10.04 -2.59
CA ASP A 150 -6.42 10.98 -3.61
C ASP A 150 -7.47 11.00 -4.76
N ASP A 151 -8.77 11.04 -4.42
CA ASP A 151 -9.88 10.94 -5.37
C ASP A 151 -10.25 12.30 -5.99
N ASP A 152 -9.31 13.25 -6.06
CA ASP A 152 -9.54 14.56 -6.70
C ASP A 152 -9.17 14.58 -8.20
N ASP A 153 -8.91 13.43 -8.83
CA ASP A 153 -8.64 13.32 -10.28
C ASP A 153 -9.82 12.67 -11.04
N GLU A 154 -11.08 13.03 -10.75
CA GLU A 154 -12.15 12.86 -11.72
C GLU A 154 -12.04 14.02 -12.74
N GLU A 155 -11.24 13.79 -13.78
CA GLU A 155 -11.31 14.56 -14.99
C GLU A 155 -12.74 14.41 -15.56
N ASP A 156 -13.51 15.50 -15.48
CA ASP A 156 -14.76 15.67 -16.21
C ASP A 156 -14.46 15.52 -17.70
N GLU A 157 -14.59 14.31 -18.24
CA GLU A 157 -14.70 14.11 -19.68
C GLU A 157 -16.02 14.74 -20.13
N ASP A 158 -15.94 16.01 -20.56
CA ASP A 158 -16.99 16.69 -21.29
C ASP A 158 -17.41 15.86 -22.52
N ASP A 159 -18.47 15.08 -22.33
CA ASP A 159 -19.17 14.43 -23.44
C ASP A 159 -19.90 15.47 -24.28
N ASN A 160 -19.12 16.08 -25.20
CA ASN A 160 -19.64 16.94 -26.24
C ASN A 160 -20.33 16.12 -27.32
N SER A 161 -21.51 15.57 -27.00
CA SER A 161 -22.40 15.01 -28.00
C SER A 161 -23.18 16.13 -28.68
N ASN A 162 -22.55 16.68 -29.73
CA ASN A 162 -23.16 17.43 -30.81
C ASN A 162 -24.28 16.61 -31.45
N SER A 163 -25.52 16.98 -31.24
CA SER A 163 -26.63 16.59 -32.13
C SER A 163 -27.23 17.80 -32.79
N SER A 164 -26.61 18.11 -33.94
CA SER A 164 -27.31 18.80 -35.03
C SER A 164 -28.41 17.87 -35.54
N GLN A 165 -29.65 18.27 -35.52
CA GLN A 165 -30.59 18.04 -36.63
C GLN A 165 -31.90 18.82 -36.45
N ASN A 166 -32.13 19.73 -37.39
CA ASN A 166 -33.37 20.13 -38.03
C ASN A 166 -34.16 21.25 -37.36
#